data_9c23677126199039ddefbc403d5990d9
#
_entry.id   9c23677126199039ddefbc403d5990d9
#
_cell.length_a   1.000
_cell.length_b   1.000
_cell.length_c   1.000
_cell.angle_alpha   90.00
_cell.angle_beta   90.00
_cell.angle_gamma   90.00
#
_symmetry.space_group_name_H-M   'P 1'
#
loop_
_entity.id
_entity.type
_entity.pdbx_description
1 polymer ?
#
loop_
_entity_poly.entity_id
_entity_poly.type
_entity_poly.pdbx_seq_one_letter_code
_entity_poly.pdbx_strand_id
1 'polypeptide(L)'
;MKVLRWIWLALVLAGPVSAQGYRVRLDTRVHSVDFRGVQLDSVLRSATVPDSIGGLYTPDGYAVHCEPGDTYCTFFREGPRHESAPLVATADASAWGFGVRGLSAHATARLGYDLSSDGAWPGMEPAFQLITGYMEYAVERLTARAGRQVLASRLGTTGFDGGAVTWRMPKQRIDLTGYLGWGLARGVALPVTSPALNPLDDFQPQQRQIIAGLEGAWIGRIGDARLVYQREVDPHFDKFVSERVAISGSARPMAGLTVSGGADYDIAAGWWGSADLSVMYATRNITGTLEARRYRPHFDLWTIWGAFSPVPYKSLRGTVTGRPWRRLQLHARGEVYRFDPADASTPLVEYETDGWRGELGATVDAGRGWTIDGGVTREFGPGAASTGSGGSVTYAPTRAMRVSAYASWLDRPLEFRFSESVLKMAGFDGGIDLNERVRLTAGAMRYSENRNRPDAAAFDWTQWRITAGMVVLFARGADLENLPPAIRRMPGGRNAR
;
A
#
# COMPACT_ATOMS: atom_id res chain seq x y z
N MET A 1 30.46 -8.39 -4.35
CA MET A 1 30.93 -9.01 -5.61
C MET A 1 30.25 -10.36 -5.95
N LYS A 2 29.83 -11.20 -4.99
CA LYS A 2 29.16 -12.47 -5.29
C LYS A 2 27.76 -12.31 -5.91
N VAL A 3 26.99 -11.30 -5.50
CA VAL A 3 25.62 -11.03 -6.00
C VAL A 3 25.63 -10.59 -7.47
N LEU A 4 26.60 -9.78 -7.89
CA LEU A 4 26.73 -9.35 -9.29
C LEU A 4 26.98 -10.53 -10.25
N ARG A 5 27.69 -11.58 -9.78
CA ARG A 5 27.89 -12.81 -10.56
C ARG A 5 26.63 -13.61 -10.80
N TRP A 6 25.71 -13.62 -9.84
CA TRP A 6 24.43 -14.33 -9.98
C TRP A 6 23.47 -13.61 -10.93
N ILE A 7 23.52 -12.27 -10.96
CA ILE A 7 22.75 -11.48 -11.94
C ILE A 7 23.23 -11.76 -13.37
N TRP A 8 24.55 -11.83 -13.57
CA TRP A 8 25.13 -12.20 -14.87
C TRP A 8 24.83 -13.65 -15.24
N LEU A 9 24.85 -14.58 -14.29
CA LEU A 9 24.51 -15.98 -14.54
C LEU A 9 23.02 -16.16 -14.90
N ALA A 10 22.12 -15.42 -14.28
CA ALA A 10 20.70 -15.44 -14.63
C ALA A 10 20.43 -14.84 -16.01
N LEU A 11 21.19 -13.82 -16.42
CA LEU A 11 21.10 -13.24 -17.76
C LEU A 11 21.72 -14.14 -18.84
N VAL A 12 22.73 -14.93 -18.50
CA VAL A 12 23.40 -15.86 -19.43
C VAL A 12 22.67 -17.19 -19.54
N LEU A 13 21.99 -17.65 -18.49
CA LEU A 13 21.13 -18.86 -18.51
C LEU A 13 19.79 -18.64 -19.24
N ALA A 14 19.40 -17.40 -19.52
CA ALA A 14 18.44 -17.09 -20.58
C ALA A 14 19.11 -17.38 -21.95
N GLY A 15 19.45 -18.65 -22.18
CA GLY A 15 19.94 -19.13 -23.47
C GLY A 15 19.07 -18.61 -24.62
N PRO A 16 19.47 -18.75 -25.88
CA PRO A 16 18.82 -18.11 -27.02
C PRO A 16 17.42 -18.72 -27.29
N VAL A 17 16.51 -18.57 -26.37
CA VAL A 17 15.10 -18.55 -26.70
C VAL A 17 14.96 -17.29 -27.51
N SER A 18 14.82 -17.43 -28.82
CA SER A 18 14.77 -16.31 -29.78
C SER A 18 13.46 -15.53 -29.59
N ALA A 19 13.33 -14.85 -28.43
CA ALA A 19 12.27 -13.88 -28.23
C ALA A 19 12.47 -12.77 -29.26
N GLN A 20 11.46 -12.51 -30.08
CA GLN A 20 11.51 -11.47 -31.10
C GLN A 20 11.47 -10.09 -30.47
N GLY A 21 10.96 -9.98 -29.24
CA GLY A 21 10.94 -8.74 -28.49
C GLY A 21 11.01 -8.95 -26.98
N TYR A 22 11.55 -7.94 -26.30
CA TYR A 22 11.57 -7.91 -24.86
C TYR A 22 11.51 -6.47 -24.34
N ARG A 23 11.05 -6.32 -23.11
CA ARG A 23 11.08 -5.09 -22.34
C ARG A 23 11.49 -5.42 -20.91
N VAL A 24 12.51 -4.73 -20.41
CA VAL A 24 12.95 -4.82 -19.02
C VAL A 24 13.00 -3.41 -18.44
N ARG A 25 12.28 -3.18 -17.35
CA ARG A 25 12.36 -1.97 -16.55
C ARG A 25 13.07 -2.31 -15.25
N LEU A 26 14.15 -1.62 -14.97
CA LEU A 26 14.87 -1.69 -13.70
C LEU A 26 14.61 -0.38 -12.94
N ASP A 27 14.06 -0.48 -11.75
CA ASP A 27 13.85 0.64 -10.81
C ASP A 27 14.73 0.35 -9.58
N THR A 28 15.74 1.16 -9.36
CA THR A 28 16.68 1.01 -8.26
C THR A 28 16.63 2.24 -7.37
N ARG A 29 16.49 2.04 -6.07
CA ARG A 29 16.44 3.10 -5.06
C ARG A 29 17.34 2.77 -3.90
N VAL A 30 18.05 3.76 -3.45
CA VAL A 30 18.82 3.77 -2.20
C VAL A 30 18.22 4.79 -1.26
N HIS A 31 18.07 4.42 -0.02
CA HIS A 31 17.67 5.32 1.05
C HIS A 31 18.83 5.41 2.06
N SER A 32 19.10 6.59 2.57
CA SER A 32 19.90 6.76 3.78
C SER A 32 18.94 7.18 4.90
N VAL A 33 18.90 6.41 5.95
CA VAL A 33 17.98 6.56 7.08
C VAL A 33 18.76 6.44 8.38
N ASP A 34 18.57 7.41 9.23
CA ASP A 34 19.06 7.37 10.59
C ASP A 34 17.87 7.07 11.52
N PHE A 35 18.01 6.14 12.44
CA PHE A 35 16.96 5.77 13.38
C PHE A 35 17.55 5.34 14.72
N ARG A 36 16.72 5.41 15.77
CA ARG A 36 17.04 4.88 17.07
C ARG A 36 16.11 3.73 17.39
N GLY A 37 16.70 2.62 17.80
CA GLY A 37 15.96 1.50 18.38
C GLY A 37 15.52 1.82 19.80
N VAL A 38 14.60 1.04 20.31
CA VAL A 38 14.22 1.02 21.73
C VAL A 38 15.06 -0.04 22.43
N GLN A 39 15.69 0.31 23.54
CA GLN A 39 16.49 -0.61 24.33
C GLN A 39 15.80 -0.89 25.66
N LEU A 40 15.67 -2.18 26.01
CA LEU A 40 15.20 -2.58 27.33
C LEU A 40 16.34 -2.34 28.35
N ASP A 41 16.01 -1.68 29.45
CA ASP A 41 16.91 -1.44 30.57
C ASP A 41 16.20 -1.77 31.88
N SER A 42 16.92 -1.72 32.99
CA SER A 42 16.38 -2.05 34.30
C SER A 42 16.84 -1.04 35.36
N VAL A 43 15.99 -0.79 36.33
CA VAL A 43 16.25 0.07 37.48
C VAL A 43 15.87 -0.64 38.75
N LEU A 44 16.63 -0.43 39.85
CA LEU A 44 16.25 -0.92 41.15
C LEU A 44 14.87 -0.41 41.56
N ARG A 45 13.98 -1.27 42.01
CA ARG A 45 12.64 -0.87 42.47
C ARG A 45 12.68 0.19 43.56
N SER A 46 13.68 0.16 44.43
CA SER A 46 13.88 1.17 45.44
C SER A 46 14.29 2.53 44.92
N ALA A 47 14.75 2.62 43.69
CA ALA A 47 15.11 3.85 43.02
C ALA A 47 14.00 4.40 42.14
N THR A 48 12.85 3.72 42.04
CA THR A 48 11.70 4.24 41.26
C THR A 48 10.96 5.33 42.03
N VAL A 49 10.37 6.26 41.29
CA VAL A 49 9.58 7.38 41.81
C VAL A 49 8.11 7.13 41.47
N PRO A 50 7.20 7.10 42.47
CA PRO A 50 5.77 6.97 42.20
C PRO A 50 5.19 8.30 41.70
N ASP A 51 4.23 8.19 40.78
CA ASP A 51 3.39 9.35 40.42
C ASP A 51 2.13 9.45 41.28
N SER A 52 1.29 10.47 40.99
CA SER A 52 0.06 10.73 41.74
C SER A 52 -1.06 9.70 41.53
N ILE A 53 -0.93 8.80 40.57
CA ILE A 53 -1.92 7.78 40.21
C ILE A 53 -1.41 6.34 40.41
N GLY A 54 -0.24 6.17 41.06
CA GLY A 54 0.34 4.87 41.38
C GLY A 54 1.22 4.27 40.30
N GLY A 55 1.53 5.01 39.23
CA GLY A 55 2.54 4.65 38.25
C GLY A 55 3.94 4.77 38.84
N LEU A 56 4.89 3.95 38.38
CA LEU A 56 6.29 4.03 38.81
C LEU A 56 7.14 4.51 37.64
N TYR A 57 8.11 5.37 37.95
CA TYR A 57 9.02 5.96 36.97
C TYR A 57 10.47 5.85 37.42
N THR A 58 11.39 5.85 36.49
CA THR A 58 12.80 6.09 36.81
C THR A 58 13.01 7.54 37.26
N PRO A 59 14.11 7.88 37.93
CA PRO A 59 14.40 9.27 38.33
C PRO A 59 14.49 10.25 37.17
N ASP A 60 14.79 9.77 35.98
CA ASP A 60 14.86 10.51 34.71
C ASP A 60 13.56 10.48 33.89
N GLY A 61 12.45 9.90 34.45
CA GLY A 61 11.11 10.05 33.93
C GLY A 61 10.62 8.95 33.01
N TYR A 62 11.31 7.82 32.89
CA TYR A 62 10.81 6.67 32.12
C TYR A 62 9.81 5.85 32.94
N ALA A 63 8.68 5.55 32.35
CA ALA A 63 7.72 4.63 32.95
C ALA A 63 8.30 3.22 33.08
N VAL A 64 8.20 2.62 34.28
CA VAL A 64 8.74 1.31 34.55
C VAL A 64 7.66 0.26 34.77
N HIS A 65 7.96 -0.95 34.41
CA HIS A 65 7.14 -2.12 34.68
C HIS A 65 7.81 -2.98 35.75
N CYS A 66 7.12 -3.20 36.88
CA CYS A 66 7.59 -3.98 37.99
C CYS A 66 6.60 -5.10 38.29
N GLU A 67 7.07 -6.37 38.35
CA GLU A 67 6.25 -7.44 38.85
C GLU A 67 6.31 -7.51 40.39
N PRO A 68 5.27 -8.06 41.06
CA PRO A 68 5.27 -8.23 42.49
C PRO A 68 6.44 -9.14 42.93
N GLY A 69 7.33 -8.62 43.74
CA GLY A 69 8.50 -9.35 44.25
C GLY A 69 9.80 -9.07 43.50
N ASP A 70 9.78 -8.38 42.41
CA ASP A 70 10.98 -8.04 41.66
C ASP A 70 11.86 -7.01 42.39
N THR A 71 13.16 -7.26 42.39
CA THR A 71 14.17 -6.30 42.86
C THR A 71 14.47 -5.23 41.83
N TYR A 72 14.32 -5.57 40.54
CA TYR A 72 14.54 -4.69 39.40
C TYR A 72 13.26 -4.55 38.58
N CYS A 73 12.96 -3.33 38.20
CA CYS A 73 11.86 -3.01 37.28
C CYS A 73 12.44 -2.76 35.89
N THR A 74 11.74 -3.17 34.86
CA THR A 74 12.17 -2.99 33.47
C THR A 74 11.55 -1.73 32.86
N PHE A 75 12.28 -1.08 31.95
CA PHE A 75 11.79 0.06 31.21
C PHE A 75 12.45 0.14 29.83
N PHE A 76 11.81 0.85 28.94
CA PHE A 76 12.36 1.10 27.62
C PHE A 76 12.94 2.51 27.54
N ARG A 77 14.16 2.61 27.03
CA ARG A 77 14.81 3.88 26.71
C ARG A 77 15.31 3.92 25.29
N GLU A 78 15.73 5.09 24.86
CA GLU A 78 16.37 5.26 23.57
C GLU A 78 17.65 4.40 23.48
N GLY A 79 17.71 3.61 22.45
CA GLY A 79 18.93 2.89 22.07
C GLY A 79 19.94 3.78 21.34
N PRO A 80 21.07 3.22 20.91
CA PRO A 80 22.02 3.92 20.08
C PRO A 80 21.40 4.32 18.73
N ARG A 81 21.95 5.36 18.10
CA ARG A 81 21.60 5.70 16.73
C ARG A 81 22.23 4.70 15.79
N HIS A 82 21.43 4.24 14.86
CA HIS A 82 21.82 3.36 13.78
C HIS A 82 21.61 4.06 12.45
N GLU A 83 22.58 3.94 11.56
CA GLU A 83 22.44 4.39 10.17
C GLU A 83 22.21 3.18 9.29
N SER A 84 21.23 3.28 8.41
CA SER A 84 20.92 2.23 7.44
C SER A 84 20.86 2.82 6.03
N ALA A 85 21.34 2.04 5.07
CA ALA A 85 21.31 2.42 3.67
C ALA A 85 20.67 1.33 2.81
N PRO A 86 19.35 1.09 2.98
CA PRO A 86 18.64 0.07 2.22
C PRO A 86 18.63 0.40 0.72
N LEU A 87 19.15 -0.52 -0.06
CA LEU A 87 19.07 -0.56 -1.52
C LEU A 87 17.92 -1.50 -1.91
N VAL A 88 16.97 -1.00 -2.67
CA VAL A 88 15.90 -1.79 -3.27
C VAL A 88 15.95 -1.67 -4.77
N ALA A 89 16.06 -2.80 -5.47
CA ALA A 89 15.96 -2.87 -6.92
C ALA A 89 14.77 -3.74 -7.31
N THR A 90 13.92 -3.21 -8.18
CA THR A 90 12.78 -3.94 -8.75
C THR A 90 13.00 -4.07 -10.24
N ALA A 91 12.99 -5.30 -10.75
CA ALA A 91 13.07 -5.61 -12.17
C ALA A 91 11.69 -6.10 -12.64
N ASP A 92 11.14 -5.44 -13.67
CA ASP A 92 9.93 -5.85 -14.37
C ASP A 92 10.31 -6.22 -15.80
N ALA A 93 10.09 -7.46 -16.17
CA ALA A 93 10.51 -8.02 -17.44
C ALA A 93 9.34 -8.64 -18.19
N SER A 94 9.27 -8.41 -19.49
CA SER A 94 8.34 -9.06 -20.40
C SER A 94 9.07 -9.45 -21.67
N ALA A 95 8.76 -10.63 -22.20
CA ALA A 95 9.32 -11.13 -23.45
C ALA A 95 8.21 -11.79 -24.30
N TRP A 96 8.30 -11.70 -25.61
CA TRP A 96 7.31 -12.23 -26.54
C TRP A 96 7.93 -12.67 -27.86
N GLY A 97 7.16 -13.36 -28.70
CA GLY A 97 7.64 -13.80 -30.00
C GLY A 97 8.48 -15.07 -29.92
N PHE A 98 8.09 -16.02 -29.09
CA PHE A 98 8.73 -17.34 -28.92
C PHE A 98 8.39 -18.36 -30.02
N GLY A 99 8.05 -17.89 -31.23
CA GLY A 99 7.61 -18.76 -32.33
C GLY A 99 6.14 -19.17 -32.24
N VAL A 100 5.48 -18.94 -31.13
CA VAL A 100 4.04 -19.18 -30.92
C VAL A 100 3.31 -17.84 -30.81
N ARG A 101 2.36 -17.60 -31.71
CA ARG A 101 1.56 -16.38 -31.70
C ARG A 101 0.76 -16.27 -30.39
N GLY A 102 0.87 -15.13 -29.72
CA GLY A 102 0.16 -14.86 -28.47
C GLY A 102 0.86 -15.36 -27.21
N LEU A 103 2.02 -16.02 -27.33
CA LEU A 103 2.80 -16.46 -26.18
C LEU A 103 3.73 -15.34 -25.70
N SER A 104 3.68 -15.05 -24.39
CA SER A 104 4.58 -14.11 -23.70
C SER A 104 4.98 -14.63 -22.33
N ALA A 105 6.09 -14.12 -21.81
CA ALA A 105 6.59 -14.37 -20.47
C ALA A 105 6.68 -13.06 -19.70
N HIS A 106 6.36 -13.10 -18.42
CA HIS A 106 6.38 -11.95 -17.52
C HIS A 106 7.05 -12.31 -16.21
N ALA A 107 7.90 -11.42 -15.69
CA ALA A 107 8.50 -11.58 -14.39
C ALA A 107 8.69 -10.22 -13.72
N THR A 108 8.32 -10.14 -12.45
CA THR A 108 8.64 -9.01 -11.58
C THR A 108 9.38 -9.55 -10.36
N ALA A 109 10.61 -9.08 -10.16
CA ALA A 109 11.43 -9.49 -9.05
C ALA A 109 11.94 -8.27 -8.28
N ARG A 110 12.11 -8.45 -6.96
CA ARG A 110 12.66 -7.45 -6.05
C ARG A 110 13.95 -8.00 -5.43
N LEU A 111 14.95 -7.15 -5.36
CA LEU A 111 16.17 -7.35 -4.61
C LEU A 111 16.22 -6.30 -3.50
N GLY A 112 16.51 -6.72 -2.28
CA GLY A 112 16.73 -5.86 -1.14
C GLY A 112 18.11 -6.13 -0.53
N TYR A 113 18.84 -5.08 -0.23
CA TYR A 113 20.15 -5.18 0.42
C TYR A 113 20.42 -3.93 1.25
N ASP A 114 20.90 -4.08 2.47
CA ASP A 114 21.38 -2.95 3.27
C ASP A 114 22.85 -2.71 2.96
N LEU A 115 23.18 -1.51 2.49
CA LEU A 115 24.55 -1.10 2.18
C LEU A 115 25.32 -0.67 3.44
N SER A 116 24.62 -0.46 4.57
CA SER A 116 25.28 -0.15 5.85
C SER A 116 25.91 -1.38 6.47
N SER A 117 26.85 -1.18 7.37
CA SER A 117 27.50 -2.26 8.11
C SER A 117 26.60 -2.89 9.19
N ASP A 118 25.57 -2.17 9.63
CA ASP A 118 24.81 -2.54 10.80
C ASP A 118 23.69 -3.53 10.51
N GLY A 119 23.27 -3.67 9.22
CA GLY A 119 22.24 -4.60 8.78
C GLY A 119 20.90 -4.41 9.50
N ALA A 120 20.70 -3.21 10.04
CA ALA A 120 19.68 -2.95 11.04
C ALA A 120 18.30 -2.60 10.45
N TRP A 121 18.19 -2.47 9.10
CA TRP A 121 16.94 -2.09 8.46
C TRP A 121 15.98 -3.29 8.41
N PRO A 122 14.82 -3.22 9.05
CA PRO A 122 13.85 -4.31 9.02
C PRO A 122 13.21 -4.44 7.63
N GLY A 123 12.80 -5.65 7.28
CA GLY A 123 12.06 -5.93 6.04
C GLY A 123 12.91 -6.06 4.77
N MET A 124 14.23 -6.20 4.89
CA MET A 124 15.11 -6.51 3.77
C MET A 124 15.20 -8.01 3.47
N GLU A 125 14.64 -8.86 4.30
CA GLU A 125 14.54 -10.29 4.09
C GLU A 125 13.18 -10.69 3.51
N PRO A 126 13.14 -11.61 2.56
CA PRO A 126 14.29 -12.19 1.86
C PRO A 126 14.96 -11.20 0.90
N ALA A 127 16.29 -11.30 0.76
CA ALA A 127 17.07 -10.44 -0.11
C ALA A 127 16.63 -10.50 -1.59
N PHE A 128 16.06 -11.62 -2.01
CA PHE A 128 15.46 -11.81 -3.33
C PHE A 128 14.00 -12.28 -3.19
N GLN A 129 13.11 -11.61 -3.89
CA GLN A 129 11.69 -11.95 -3.92
C GLN A 129 11.18 -11.95 -5.36
N LEU A 130 10.68 -13.08 -5.82
CA LEU A 130 9.90 -13.15 -7.06
C LEU A 130 8.45 -12.75 -6.74
N ILE A 131 8.04 -11.55 -7.19
CA ILE A 131 6.69 -11.03 -6.95
C ILE A 131 5.69 -11.68 -7.90
N THR A 132 6.02 -11.68 -9.21
CA THR A 132 5.28 -12.40 -10.26
C THR A 132 6.25 -13.09 -11.19
N GLY A 133 5.80 -14.20 -11.80
CA GLY A 133 6.60 -14.93 -12.79
C GLY A 133 5.72 -15.95 -13.48
N TYR A 134 5.21 -15.61 -14.68
CA TYR A 134 4.27 -16.46 -15.39
C TYR A 134 4.45 -16.40 -16.91
N MET A 135 4.00 -17.45 -17.55
CA MET A 135 3.78 -17.49 -19.00
C MET A 135 2.33 -17.14 -19.28
N GLU A 136 2.09 -16.35 -20.32
CA GLU A 136 0.76 -15.99 -20.80
C GLU A 136 0.61 -16.41 -22.26
N TYR A 137 -0.48 -17.11 -22.55
CA TYR A 137 -0.94 -17.38 -23.90
C TYR A 137 -2.24 -16.59 -24.12
N ALA A 138 -2.22 -15.61 -25.03
CA ALA A 138 -3.35 -14.73 -25.28
C ALA A 138 -3.71 -14.72 -26.77
N VAL A 139 -4.92 -15.20 -27.08
CA VAL A 139 -5.57 -15.12 -28.38
C VAL A 139 -6.89 -14.34 -28.25
N GLU A 140 -7.61 -14.15 -29.34
CA GLU A 140 -8.81 -13.31 -29.36
C GLU A 140 -9.82 -13.60 -28.23
N ARG A 141 -10.11 -14.89 -28.01
CA ARG A 141 -11.15 -15.32 -27.05
C ARG A 141 -10.60 -15.95 -25.76
N LEU A 142 -9.33 -16.31 -25.75
CA LEU A 142 -8.74 -17.05 -24.64
C LEU A 142 -7.48 -16.36 -24.16
N THR A 143 -7.36 -16.20 -22.85
CA THR A 143 -6.09 -15.90 -22.18
C THR A 143 -5.86 -16.97 -21.12
N ALA A 144 -4.74 -17.66 -21.19
CA ALA A 144 -4.31 -18.63 -20.18
C ALA A 144 -3.00 -18.16 -19.58
N ARG A 145 -2.85 -18.27 -18.26
CA ARG A 145 -1.64 -17.94 -17.51
C ARG A 145 -1.24 -19.10 -16.64
N ALA A 146 0.07 -19.35 -16.52
CA ALA A 146 0.61 -20.36 -15.64
C ALA A 146 1.89 -19.85 -14.97
N GLY A 147 1.99 -20.01 -13.66
CA GLY A 147 3.11 -19.55 -12.82
C GLY A 147 2.66 -18.70 -11.64
N ARG A 148 3.58 -17.90 -11.12
CA ARG A 148 3.31 -16.97 -10.02
C ARG A 148 2.61 -15.73 -10.54
N GLN A 149 1.41 -15.49 -10.07
CA GLN A 149 0.57 -14.38 -10.53
C GLN A 149 -0.20 -13.73 -9.40
N VAL A 150 -0.65 -12.50 -9.66
CA VAL A 150 -1.45 -11.70 -8.74
C VAL A 150 -2.71 -11.28 -9.46
N LEU A 151 -3.85 -11.55 -8.85
CA LEU A 151 -5.16 -11.09 -9.29
C LEU A 151 -5.70 -10.06 -8.31
N ALA A 152 -6.21 -8.95 -8.83
CA ALA A 152 -6.88 -7.93 -8.05
C ALA A 152 -8.39 -7.99 -8.31
N SER A 153 -9.16 -8.07 -7.25
CA SER A 153 -10.63 -8.07 -7.31
C SER A 153 -11.18 -7.20 -6.18
N ARG A 154 -12.50 -7.11 -6.07
CA ARG A 154 -13.14 -6.46 -4.91
C ARG A 154 -12.82 -7.20 -3.59
N LEU A 155 -12.55 -8.50 -3.63
CA LEU A 155 -12.14 -9.29 -2.47
C LEU A 155 -10.70 -9.01 -2.01
N GLY A 156 -10.00 -8.14 -2.72
CA GLY A 156 -8.61 -7.76 -2.47
C GLY A 156 -7.66 -8.27 -3.54
N THR A 157 -6.38 -8.23 -3.21
CA THR A 157 -5.30 -8.69 -4.08
C THR A 157 -4.86 -10.07 -3.64
N THR A 158 -4.91 -11.03 -4.53
CA THR A 158 -4.59 -12.43 -4.27
C THR A 158 -3.38 -12.85 -5.09
N GLY A 159 -2.30 -13.28 -4.42
CA GLY A 159 -1.12 -13.87 -5.03
C GLY A 159 -1.17 -15.40 -4.95
N PHE A 160 -0.82 -16.10 -6.03
CA PHE A 160 -0.75 -17.56 -6.04
C PHE A 160 0.20 -18.10 -7.10
N ASP A 161 0.71 -19.30 -6.86
CA ASP A 161 1.45 -20.13 -7.82
C ASP A 161 0.47 -21.12 -8.43
N GLY A 162 0.08 -20.92 -9.70
CA GLY A 162 -0.95 -21.76 -10.32
C GLY A 162 -1.32 -21.32 -11.72
N GLY A 163 -2.57 -21.58 -12.09
CA GLY A 163 -3.13 -21.27 -13.41
C GLY A 163 -4.34 -20.36 -13.33
N ALA A 164 -4.52 -19.55 -14.36
CA ALA A 164 -5.72 -18.76 -14.59
C ALA A 164 -6.10 -18.81 -16.07
N VAL A 165 -7.39 -18.92 -16.34
CA VAL A 165 -7.93 -18.96 -17.69
C VAL A 165 -9.07 -17.97 -17.80
N THR A 166 -8.99 -17.05 -18.77
CA THR A 166 -10.04 -16.10 -19.10
C THR A 166 -10.63 -16.43 -20.48
N TRP A 167 -11.92 -16.69 -20.52
CA TRP A 167 -12.68 -16.87 -21.75
C TRP A 167 -13.49 -15.62 -22.05
N ARG A 168 -13.30 -15.03 -23.24
CA ARG A 168 -14.01 -13.84 -23.71
C ARG A 168 -15.12 -14.19 -24.66
N MET A 169 -16.29 -13.67 -24.42
CA MET A 169 -17.47 -13.74 -25.28
C MET A 169 -17.79 -12.35 -25.84
N PRO A 170 -17.16 -11.90 -26.94
CA PRO A 170 -17.27 -10.52 -27.42
C PRO A 170 -18.69 -10.10 -27.80
N LYS A 171 -19.50 -11.02 -28.32
CA LYS A 171 -20.90 -10.75 -28.68
C LYS A 171 -21.76 -10.45 -27.44
N GLN A 172 -21.58 -11.19 -26.37
CA GLN A 172 -22.28 -11.02 -25.10
C GLN A 172 -21.62 -9.96 -24.22
N ARG A 173 -20.38 -9.55 -24.55
CA ARG A 173 -19.55 -8.65 -23.76
C ARG A 173 -19.26 -9.18 -22.35
N ILE A 174 -19.05 -10.50 -22.27
CA ILE A 174 -18.79 -11.21 -21.03
C ILE A 174 -17.38 -11.79 -21.09
N ASP A 175 -16.63 -11.60 -20.02
CA ASP A 175 -15.38 -12.28 -19.73
C ASP A 175 -15.58 -13.19 -18.52
N LEU A 176 -15.22 -14.46 -18.64
CA LEU A 176 -15.24 -15.43 -17.55
C LEU A 176 -13.81 -15.83 -17.22
N THR A 177 -13.41 -15.68 -15.97
CA THR A 177 -12.08 -16.05 -15.49
C THR A 177 -12.19 -17.09 -14.39
N GLY A 178 -11.50 -18.21 -14.55
CA GLY A 178 -11.30 -19.20 -13.50
C GLY A 178 -9.83 -19.27 -13.12
N TYR A 179 -9.52 -19.47 -11.84
CA TYR A 179 -8.16 -19.62 -11.36
C TYR A 179 -8.06 -20.64 -10.23
N LEU A 180 -6.90 -21.27 -10.14
CA LEU A 180 -6.57 -22.27 -9.14
C LEU A 180 -5.06 -22.26 -8.90
N GLY A 181 -4.64 -22.37 -7.64
CA GLY A 181 -3.23 -22.48 -7.30
C GLY A 181 -2.97 -22.54 -5.81
N TRP A 182 -1.69 -22.47 -5.47
CA TRP A 182 -1.22 -22.35 -4.11
C TRP A 182 -1.11 -20.89 -3.72
N GLY A 183 -1.88 -20.45 -2.75
CA GLY A 183 -1.85 -19.09 -2.24
C GLY A 183 -0.47 -18.72 -1.74
N LEU A 184 0.00 -17.54 -2.10
CA LEU A 184 1.20 -16.97 -1.52
C LEU A 184 0.80 -16.39 -0.17
N ALA A 185 1.46 -16.84 0.90
CA ALA A 185 1.33 -16.22 2.20
C ALA A 185 1.63 -14.73 2.06
N ARG A 186 0.67 -13.89 2.38
CA ARG A 186 0.88 -12.45 2.47
C ARG A 186 1.61 -12.20 3.79
N GLY A 187 2.91 -12.31 3.77
CA GLY A 187 3.71 -11.68 4.81
C GLY A 187 3.44 -10.20 4.71
N VAL A 188 2.54 -9.67 5.51
CA VAL A 188 2.58 -8.25 5.83
C VAL A 188 3.85 -8.11 6.61
N ALA A 189 4.94 -7.80 5.91
CA ALA A 189 6.14 -7.33 6.55
C ALA A 189 5.79 -5.96 7.16
N LEU A 190 5.15 -5.99 8.32
CA LEU A 190 5.18 -4.84 9.19
C LEU A 190 6.66 -4.63 9.48
N PRO A 191 7.18 -3.42 9.31
CA PRO A 191 8.52 -3.10 9.73
C PRO A 191 8.57 -3.20 11.25
N VAL A 192 8.79 -4.39 11.76
CA VAL A 192 9.00 -4.61 13.18
C VAL A 192 10.45 -4.28 13.45
N THR A 193 10.69 -3.29 14.26
CA THR A 193 12.00 -2.73 14.55
C THR A 193 12.88 -3.62 15.42
N SER A 194 12.38 -4.76 15.89
CA SER A 194 13.13 -5.70 16.72
C SER A 194 12.76 -7.14 16.39
N PRO A 195 13.72 -8.04 16.13
CA PRO A 195 13.47 -9.48 15.99
C PRO A 195 12.80 -10.10 17.23
N ALA A 196 13.07 -9.56 18.43
CA ALA A 196 12.45 -10.03 19.67
C ALA A 196 10.96 -9.63 19.79
N LEU A 197 10.52 -8.64 19.01
CA LEU A 197 9.14 -8.18 18.93
C LEU A 197 8.45 -8.68 17.65
N ASN A 198 9.04 -9.61 16.93
CA ASN A 198 8.43 -10.20 15.76
C ASN A 198 7.80 -11.57 16.09
N PRO A 199 6.71 -11.60 16.89
CA PRO A 199 5.95 -12.84 17.11
C PRO A 199 5.25 -13.29 15.82
N LEU A 200 5.36 -12.52 14.73
CA LEU A 200 4.72 -12.81 13.46
C LEU A 200 5.34 -14.00 12.74
N ASP A 201 6.58 -14.38 13.06
CA ASP A 201 7.17 -15.59 12.52
C ASP A 201 6.41 -16.84 13.00
N ASP A 202 5.84 -16.81 14.20
CA ASP A 202 4.99 -17.88 14.73
C ASP A 202 3.60 -17.90 14.08
N PHE A 203 3.17 -16.78 13.50
CA PHE A 203 1.88 -16.63 12.80
C PHE A 203 1.99 -16.70 11.29
N GLN A 204 3.20 -16.82 10.74
CA GLN A 204 3.33 -17.07 9.29
C GLN A 204 2.86 -18.50 9.02
N PRO A 205 1.93 -18.69 8.07
CA PRO A 205 1.50 -20.04 7.73
C PRO A 205 2.71 -20.76 7.14
N GLN A 206 3.17 -21.77 7.85
CA GLN A 206 4.24 -22.64 7.35
C GLN A 206 3.79 -23.45 6.14
N GLN A 207 2.50 -23.42 5.82
CA GLN A 207 1.89 -24.18 4.76
C GLN A 207 1.04 -23.26 3.88
N ARG A 208 1.21 -23.44 2.57
CA ARG A 208 0.46 -22.70 1.57
C ARG A 208 -0.95 -23.26 1.46
N GLN A 209 -1.93 -22.40 1.33
CA GLN A 209 -3.31 -22.77 1.12
C GLN A 209 -3.59 -22.97 -0.37
N ILE A 210 -4.58 -23.80 -0.67
CA ILE A 210 -5.13 -23.93 -2.02
C ILE A 210 -6.16 -22.81 -2.17
N ILE A 211 -6.00 -22.01 -3.22
CA ILE A 211 -6.93 -20.96 -3.59
C ILE A 211 -7.58 -21.30 -4.92
N ALA A 212 -8.89 -21.14 -4.99
CA ALA A 212 -9.67 -21.28 -6.22
C ALA A 212 -10.66 -20.11 -6.32
N GLY A 213 -10.94 -19.67 -7.53
CA GLY A 213 -11.94 -18.63 -7.74
C GLY A 213 -12.47 -18.55 -9.15
N LEU A 214 -13.62 -17.90 -9.25
CA LEU A 214 -14.32 -17.61 -10.49
C LEU A 214 -14.67 -16.13 -10.54
N GLU A 215 -14.50 -15.51 -11.68
CA GLU A 215 -14.90 -14.13 -11.94
C GLU A 215 -15.69 -14.06 -13.24
N GLY A 216 -16.84 -13.40 -13.20
CA GLY A 216 -17.61 -13.00 -14.36
C GLY A 216 -17.63 -11.49 -14.49
N ALA A 217 -17.23 -10.95 -15.62
CA ALA A 217 -17.25 -9.51 -15.91
C ALA A 217 -18.09 -9.24 -17.16
N TRP A 218 -19.06 -8.35 -17.03
CA TRP A 218 -19.83 -7.83 -18.17
C TRP A 218 -19.46 -6.37 -18.40
N ILE A 219 -19.17 -6.02 -19.66
CA ILE A 219 -18.76 -4.68 -20.06
C ILE A 219 -19.73 -4.17 -21.12
N GLY A 220 -20.74 -3.44 -20.71
CA GLY A 220 -21.75 -2.85 -21.58
C GLY A 220 -21.40 -1.44 -22.09
N ARG A 221 -22.32 -0.87 -22.87
CA ARG A 221 -22.16 0.51 -23.38
C ARG A 221 -22.38 1.57 -22.32
N ILE A 222 -23.30 1.31 -21.40
CA ILE A 222 -23.74 2.26 -20.36
C ILE A 222 -23.21 1.91 -19.00
N GLY A 223 -22.51 0.80 -18.83
CA GLY A 223 -21.96 0.36 -17.55
C GLY A 223 -21.23 -0.97 -17.63
N ASP A 224 -20.75 -1.39 -16.50
CA ASP A 224 -20.06 -2.67 -16.28
C ASP A 224 -20.57 -3.32 -14.99
N ALA A 225 -20.44 -4.62 -14.91
CA ALA A 225 -20.71 -5.39 -13.70
C ALA A 225 -19.70 -6.53 -13.58
N ARG A 226 -19.29 -6.84 -12.35
CA ARG A 226 -18.36 -7.92 -12.06
C ARG A 226 -18.86 -8.69 -10.84
N LEU A 227 -18.81 -10.00 -10.94
CA LEU A 227 -19.07 -10.95 -9.87
C LEU A 227 -17.81 -11.77 -9.63
N VAL A 228 -17.40 -11.91 -8.39
CA VAL A 228 -16.20 -12.68 -8.01
C VAL A 228 -16.58 -13.64 -6.89
N TYR A 229 -16.16 -14.88 -7.03
CA TYR A 229 -16.21 -15.89 -5.98
C TYR A 229 -14.80 -16.39 -5.71
N GLN A 230 -14.40 -16.52 -4.46
CA GLN A 230 -13.09 -17.00 -4.03
C GLN A 230 -13.23 -17.91 -2.81
N ARG A 231 -12.51 -19.03 -2.85
CA ARG A 231 -12.42 -19.99 -1.77
C ARG A 231 -10.96 -20.33 -1.49
N GLU A 232 -10.60 -20.38 -0.21
CA GLU A 232 -9.28 -20.78 0.29
C GLU A 232 -9.44 -21.96 1.22
N VAL A 233 -8.65 -23.01 0.97
CA VAL A 233 -8.70 -24.27 1.71
C VAL A 233 -7.31 -24.61 2.24
N ASP A 234 -7.23 -24.93 3.52
CA ASP A 234 -6.02 -25.50 4.10
C ASP A 234 -6.04 -27.02 3.85
N PRO A 235 -5.05 -27.58 3.15
CA PRO A 235 -5.02 -29.01 2.84
C PRO A 235 -4.78 -29.92 4.06
N HIS A 236 -4.39 -29.36 5.22
CA HIS A 236 -4.10 -30.13 6.43
C HIS A 236 -5.25 -30.13 7.43
N PHE A 237 -6.14 -29.19 7.32
CA PHE A 237 -7.36 -29.15 8.09
C PHE A 237 -8.52 -29.28 7.08
N ASP A 238 -9.39 -30.24 7.26
CA ASP A 238 -10.63 -30.41 6.44
C ASP A 238 -11.58 -29.20 6.56
N LYS A 239 -11.03 -28.03 6.86
CA LYS A 239 -11.75 -26.76 7.04
C LYS A 239 -11.27 -25.77 6.00
N PHE A 240 -12.21 -25.11 5.35
CA PHE A 240 -11.86 -23.96 4.53
C PHE A 240 -11.54 -22.77 5.43
N VAL A 241 -10.58 -22.00 4.97
CA VAL A 241 -10.05 -20.84 5.68
C VAL A 241 -10.88 -19.60 5.36
N SER A 242 -11.33 -19.47 4.11
CA SER A 242 -12.07 -18.31 3.65
C SER A 242 -12.96 -18.71 2.46
N GLU A 243 -14.18 -18.22 2.45
CA GLU A 243 -15.09 -18.36 1.32
C GLU A 243 -15.88 -17.08 1.16
N ARG A 244 -15.68 -16.38 0.05
CA ARG A 244 -16.21 -15.03 -0.15
C ARG A 244 -16.76 -14.83 -1.55
N VAL A 245 -17.78 -14.00 -1.64
CA VAL A 245 -18.37 -13.54 -2.90
C VAL A 245 -18.44 -12.01 -2.91
N ALA A 246 -18.22 -11.41 -4.07
CA ALA A 246 -18.33 -9.96 -4.24
C ALA A 246 -18.99 -9.61 -5.56
N ILE A 247 -19.78 -8.56 -5.54
CA ILE A 247 -20.34 -7.92 -6.72
C ILE A 247 -19.91 -6.46 -6.76
N SER A 248 -19.60 -5.97 -7.95
CA SER A 248 -19.32 -4.54 -8.17
C SER A 248 -19.77 -4.13 -9.56
N GLY A 249 -20.00 -2.85 -9.76
CA GLY A 249 -20.35 -2.35 -11.08
C GLY A 249 -20.39 -0.84 -11.15
N SER A 250 -20.48 -0.34 -12.35
CA SER A 250 -20.69 1.07 -12.63
C SER A 250 -21.69 1.28 -13.76
N ALA A 251 -22.38 2.42 -13.74
CA ALA A 251 -23.28 2.83 -14.79
C ALA A 251 -23.11 4.31 -15.10
N ARG A 252 -23.29 4.68 -16.36
CA ARG A 252 -23.29 6.04 -16.86
C ARG A 252 -24.63 6.34 -17.53
N PRO A 253 -25.70 6.59 -16.75
CA PRO A 253 -27.04 6.76 -17.29
C PRO A 253 -27.18 7.99 -18.16
N MET A 254 -26.35 9.02 -17.93
CA MET A 254 -26.32 10.24 -18.73
C MET A 254 -24.93 10.86 -18.73
N ALA A 255 -24.71 11.82 -19.62
CA ALA A 255 -23.45 12.54 -19.70
C ALA A 255 -23.12 13.22 -18.35
N GLY A 256 -21.89 13.03 -17.88
CA GLY A 256 -21.42 13.58 -16.62
C GLY A 256 -21.83 12.82 -15.36
N LEU A 257 -22.85 11.94 -15.40
CA LEU A 257 -23.29 11.16 -14.24
C LEU A 257 -22.71 9.74 -14.27
N THR A 258 -22.02 9.38 -13.22
CA THR A 258 -21.56 8.00 -12.98
C THR A 258 -22.08 7.52 -11.63
N VAL A 259 -22.68 6.35 -11.62
CA VAL A 259 -23.10 5.66 -10.41
C VAL A 259 -22.27 4.38 -10.33
N SER A 260 -21.60 4.13 -9.22
CA SER A 260 -20.80 2.92 -9.01
C SER A 260 -20.97 2.41 -7.59
N GLY A 261 -20.76 1.13 -7.41
CA GLY A 261 -20.85 0.54 -6.09
C GLY A 261 -20.61 -0.95 -6.12
N GLY A 262 -20.70 -1.55 -4.96
CA GLY A 262 -20.55 -2.98 -4.81
C GLY A 262 -20.68 -3.42 -3.36
N ALA A 263 -20.65 -4.74 -3.18
CA ALA A 263 -20.69 -5.36 -1.88
C ALA A 263 -19.92 -6.66 -1.89
N ASP A 264 -19.42 -7.08 -0.75
CA ASP A 264 -18.84 -8.40 -0.54
C ASP A 264 -19.48 -9.09 0.68
N TYR A 265 -19.55 -10.40 0.61
CA TYR A 265 -20.10 -11.26 1.64
C TYR A 265 -19.14 -12.39 1.95
N ASP A 266 -18.83 -12.55 3.22
CA ASP A 266 -18.05 -13.67 3.75
C ASP A 266 -19.01 -14.82 4.07
N ILE A 267 -18.97 -15.87 3.25
CA ILE A 267 -19.86 -17.03 3.36
C ILE A 267 -19.48 -17.84 4.60
N ALA A 268 -18.18 -18.00 4.85
CA ALA A 268 -17.66 -18.78 5.96
C ALA A 268 -18.01 -18.15 7.31
N ALA A 269 -17.91 -16.85 7.40
CA ALA A 269 -18.22 -16.09 8.62
C ALA A 269 -19.68 -15.67 8.75
N GLY A 270 -20.46 -15.71 7.67
CA GLY A 270 -21.88 -15.39 7.66
C GLY A 270 -22.22 -13.90 7.76
N TRP A 271 -21.31 -13.00 7.29
CA TRP A 271 -21.55 -11.57 7.37
C TRP A 271 -21.20 -10.79 6.09
N TRP A 272 -21.78 -9.60 5.97
CA TRP A 272 -21.40 -8.63 4.97
C TRP A 272 -20.06 -7.98 5.33
N GLY A 273 -19.13 -7.99 4.41
CA GLY A 273 -17.85 -7.29 4.50
C GLY A 273 -18.03 -5.79 4.24
N SER A 274 -17.57 -5.31 3.10
CA SER A 274 -17.77 -3.92 2.68
C SER A 274 -18.93 -3.80 1.69
N ALA A 275 -19.67 -2.70 1.79
CA ALA A 275 -20.64 -2.27 0.78
C ALA A 275 -20.50 -0.78 0.56
N ASP A 276 -20.50 -0.34 -0.69
CA ASP A 276 -20.40 1.07 -1.05
C ASP A 276 -21.29 1.41 -2.24
N LEU A 277 -21.73 2.65 -2.24
CA LEU A 277 -22.43 3.28 -3.35
C LEU A 277 -21.89 4.70 -3.54
N SER A 278 -21.47 5.01 -4.74
CA SER A 278 -20.91 6.31 -5.12
C SER A 278 -21.66 6.89 -6.30
N VAL A 279 -22.05 8.14 -6.19
CA VAL A 279 -22.65 8.94 -7.26
C VAL A 279 -21.73 10.10 -7.55
N MET A 280 -21.21 10.16 -8.75
CA MET A 280 -20.35 11.24 -9.24
C MET A 280 -21.05 12.01 -10.35
N TYR A 281 -21.09 13.31 -10.23
CA TYR A 281 -21.52 14.21 -11.28
C TYR A 281 -20.40 15.15 -11.67
N ALA A 282 -20.04 15.16 -12.95
CA ALA A 282 -18.95 15.94 -13.50
C ALA A 282 -19.47 16.88 -14.61
N THR A 283 -19.16 18.15 -14.47
CA THR A 283 -19.31 19.17 -15.51
C THR A 283 -17.93 19.59 -16.01
N ARG A 284 -17.88 20.59 -16.87
CA ARG A 284 -16.60 21.14 -17.37
C ARG A 284 -15.70 21.69 -16.25
N ASN A 285 -16.29 22.29 -15.22
CA ASN A 285 -15.54 23.04 -14.21
C ASN A 285 -15.73 22.49 -12.78
N ILE A 286 -16.70 21.63 -12.55
CA ILE A 286 -17.04 21.12 -11.22
C ILE A 286 -17.25 19.60 -11.30
N THR A 287 -16.66 18.89 -10.37
CA THR A 287 -16.93 17.47 -10.12
C THR A 287 -17.37 17.33 -8.68
N GLY A 288 -18.52 16.72 -8.46
CA GLY A 288 -19.04 16.36 -7.13
C GLY A 288 -19.19 14.86 -7.03
N THR A 289 -18.85 14.30 -5.87
CA THR A 289 -19.05 12.89 -5.55
C THR A 289 -19.71 12.77 -4.19
N LEU A 290 -20.73 11.93 -4.10
CA LEU A 290 -21.33 11.51 -2.85
C LEU A 290 -21.16 10.00 -2.73
N GLU A 291 -20.61 9.55 -1.61
CA GLU A 291 -20.34 8.14 -1.35
C GLU A 291 -20.93 7.73 0.01
N ALA A 292 -21.71 6.68 0.01
CA ALA A 292 -22.15 5.98 1.22
C ALA A 292 -21.40 4.66 1.31
N ARG A 293 -20.88 4.35 2.49
CA ARG A 293 -20.06 3.15 2.71
C ARG A 293 -20.40 2.50 4.04
N ARG A 294 -20.46 1.18 4.01
CA ARG A 294 -20.32 0.32 5.17
C ARG A 294 -19.03 -0.47 4.99
N TYR A 295 -18.20 -0.50 6.01
CA TYR A 295 -16.92 -1.18 5.95
C TYR A 295 -16.74 -2.09 7.16
N ARG A 296 -16.45 -3.34 6.89
CA ARG A 296 -15.95 -4.32 7.85
C ARG A 296 -14.70 -4.93 7.24
N PRO A 297 -13.51 -4.67 7.80
CA PRO A 297 -12.29 -5.22 7.24
C PRO A 297 -12.29 -6.75 7.36
N HIS A 298 -11.76 -7.39 6.35
CA HIS A 298 -11.42 -8.81 6.37
C HIS A 298 -9.93 -8.93 6.62
N PHE A 299 -9.58 -9.70 7.64
CA PHE A 299 -8.19 -10.03 7.96
C PHE A 299 -7.97 -11.52 7.75
N ASP A 300 -6.87 -11.86 7.10
CA ASP A 300 -6.47 -13.26 6.95
C ASP A 300 -6.14 -13.84 8.34
N LEU A 301 -6.64 -15.03 8.63
CA LEU A 301 -6.54 -15.66 9.96
C LEU A 301 -5.10 -15.87 10.46
N TRP A 302 -4.14 -15.99 9.55
CA TRP A 302 -2.72 -16.13 9.85
C TRP A 302 -1.96 -14.82 10.02
N THR A 303 -2.64 -13.70 9.95
CA THR A 303 -2.03 -12.42 10.30
C THR A 303 -2.37 -12.11 11.76
N ILE A 304 -1.50 -11.36 12.44
CA ILE A 304 -1.82 -10.85 13.78
C ILE A 304 -3.16 -10.09 13.80
N TRP A 305 -3.51 -9.48 12.69
CA TRP A 305 -4.77 -8.76 12.52
C TRP A 305 -5.99 -9.68 12.48
N GLY A 306 -5.83 -10.93 12.08
CA GLY A 306 -6.90 -11.93 12.12
C GLY A 306 -7.31 -12.32 13.54
N ALA A 307 -6.46 -12.05 14.53
CA ALA A 307 -6.78 -12.24 15.94
C ALA A 307 -7.66 -11.12 16.52
N PHE A 308 -7.79 -9.99 15.82
CA PHE A 308 -8.61 -8.85 16.23
C PHE A 308 -9.94 -8.84 15.47
N SER A 309 -11.04 -8.75 16.20
CA SER A 309 -12.35 -8.52 15.59
C SER A 309 -12.40 -7.11 15.01
N PRO A 310 -12.57 -6.97 13.70
CA PRO A 310 -12.69 -5.64 13.11
C PRO A 310 -13.99 -4.99 13.56
N VAL A 311 -13.93 -3.74 13.99
CA VAL A 311 -15.12 -2.96 14.31
C VAL A 311 -15.68 -2.36 13.01
N PRO A 312 -16.89 -2.77 12.57
CA PRO A 312 -17.49 -2.21 11.38
C PRO A 312 -17.82 -0.74 11.57
N TYR A 313 -17.77 0.04 10.49
CA TYR A 313 -18.27 1.40 10.50
C TYR A 313 -19.07 1.73 9.23
N LYS A 314 -19.92 2.72 9.33
CA LYS A 314 -20.67 3.32 8.24
C LYS A 314 -20.21 4.75 8.05
N SER A 315 -20.14 5.20 6.81
CA SER A 315 -19.80 6.58 6.52
C SER A 315 -20.58 7.15 5.35
N LEU A 316 -20.74 8.46 5.38
CA LEU A 316 -21.21 9.26 4.25
C LEU A 316 -20.17 10.33 3.95
N ARG A 317 -19.68 10.34 2.72
CA ARG A 317 -18.62 11.21 2.25
C ARG A 317 -19.09 12.04 1.07
N GLY A 318 -18.84 13.34 1.14
CA GLY A 318 -18.99 14.27 0.02
C GLY A 318 -17.64 14.81 -0.41
N THR A 319 -17.40 14.88 -1.71
CA THR A 319 -16.21 15.53 -2.27
C THR A 319 -16.62 16.45 -3.40
N VAL A 320 -16.11 17.66 -3.42
CA VAL A 320 -16.31 18.62 -4.49
C VAL A 320 -14.97 19.16 -4.94
N THR A 321 -14.74 19.12 -6.24
CA THR A 321 -13.57 19.74 -6.89
C THR A 321 -14.07 20.72 -7.92
N GLY A 322 -13.59 21.96 -7.85
CA GLY A 322 -14.02 23.03 -8.76
C GLY A 322 -12.83 23.79 -9.34
N ARG A 323 -13.01 24.29 -10.58
CA ARG A 323 -12.05 25.19 -11.25
C ARG A 323 -12.73 26.52 -11.54
N PRO A 324 -12.82 27.42 -10.51
CA PRO A 324 -13.44 28.73 -10.72
C PRO A 324 -12.67 29.56 -11.75
N TRP A 325 -11.36 29.37 -11.86
CA TRP A 325 -10.51 29.99 -12.86
C TRP A 325 -9.58 28.95 -13.52
N ARG A 326 -9.08 29.27 -14.70
CA ARG A 326 -8.20 28.35 -15.46
C ARG A 326 -6.95 27.89 -14.68
N ARG A 327 -6.50 28.73 -13.75
CA ARG A 327 -5.27 28.52 -12.96
C ARG A 327 -5.52 28.12 -11.51
N LEU A 328 -6.77 28.09 -11.05
CA LEU A 328 -7.11 27.74 -9.69
C LEU A 328 -8.06 26.53 -9.66
N GLN A 329 -7.67 25.51 -8.95
CA GLN A 329 -8.51 24.39 -8.59
C GLN A 329 -8.71 24.39 -7.07
N LEU A 330 -9.94 24.28 -6.62
CA LEU A 330 -10.32 24.12 -5.23
C LEU A 330 -10.88 22.74 -5.03
N HIS A 331 -10.60 22.14 -3.89
CA HIS A 331 -11.23 20.90 -3.48
C HIS A 331 -11.68 20.98 -2.03
N ALA A 332 -12.80 20.32 -1.74
CA ALA A 332 -13.35 20.16 -0.43
C ALA A 332 -13.84 18.73 -0.26
N ARG A 333 -13.59 18.14 0.88
CA ARG A 333 -14.08 16.81 1.26
C ARG A 333 -14.60 16.86 2.68
N GLY A 334 -15.76 16.26 2.89
CA GLY A 334 -16.33 16.05 4.21
C GLY A 334 -16.79 14.61 4.35
N GLU A 335 -16.63 14.02 5.51
CA GLU A 335 -17.09 12.68 5.82
C GLU A 335 -17.59 12.64 7.26
N VAL A 336 -18.74 12.05 7.45
CA VAL A 336 -19.26 11.66 8.76
C VAL A 336 -19.27 10.14 8.83
N TYR A 337 -18.86 9.58 9.97
CA TYR A 337 -18.80 8.14 10.14
C TYR A 337 -19.26 7.73 11.53
N ARG A 338 -19.73 6.49 11.62
CA ARG A 338 -20.16 5.87 12.87
C ARG A 338 -19.65 4.44 12.91
N PHE A 339 -18.99 4.08 13.99
CA PHE A 339 -18.65 2.69 14.31
C PHE A 339 -19.87 1.94 14.83
N ASP A 340 -20.01 0.67 14.47
CA ASP A 340 -21.01 -0.19 15.09
C ASP A 340 -20.62 -0.37 16.57
N PRO A 341 -21.61 -0.47 17.51
CA PRO A 341 -21.28 -0.73 18.91
C PRO A 341 -20.47 -2.02 19.03
N ALA A 342 -19.40 -1.98 19.80
CA ALA A 342 -18.64 -3.19 20.10
C ALA A 342 -19.52 -4.13 20.93
N ASP A 343 -19.39 -5.44 20.70
CA ASP A 343 -20.02 -6.43 21.58
C ASP A 343 -19.56 -6.19 23.03
N ALA A 344 -20.47 -6.41 23.99
CA ALA A 344 -20.22 -6.20 25.42
C ALA A 344 -19.02 -6.97 26.01
N SER A 345 -18.42 -7.87 25.22
CA SER A 345 -17.19 -8.61 25.53
C SER A 345 -15.89 -7.81 25.30
N THR A 346 -15.96 -6.64 24.67
CA THR A 346 -14.78 -5.79 24.42
C THR A 346 -14.84 -4.59 25.36
N PRO A 347 -14.17 -4.61 26.53
CA PRO A 347 -14.31 -3.58 27.58
C PRO A 347 -13.71 -2.20 27.25
N LEU A 348 -13.29 -1.98 26.02
CA LEU A 348 -12.56 -0.78 25.64
C LEU A 348 -13.38 0.28 24.89
N VAL A 349 -14.68 0.10 24.69
CA VAL A 349 -15.47 0.97 23.80
C VAL A 349 -16.82 1.36 24.40
N GLU A 350 -16.82 2.00 25.55
CA GLU A 350 -17.98 2.79 26.01
C GLU A 350 -17.95 4.25 25.53
N TYR A 351 -17.15 4.59 24.53
CA TYR A 351 -16.96 5.96 24.08
C TYR A 351 -17.73 6.25 22.79
N GLU A 352 -17.84 7.55 22.49
CA GLU A 352 -18.47 8.05 21.26
C GLU A 352 -18.16 7.18 20.05
N THR A 353 -19.21 6.76 19.35
CA THR A 353 -19.07 5.95 18.13
C THR A 353 -19.02 6.80 16.87
N ASP A 354 -19.38 8.08 16.99
CA ASP A 354 -19.52 9.00 15.88
C ASP A 354 -18.25 9.83 15.66
N GLY A 355 -17.93 10.08 14.41
CA GLY A 355 -16.81 10.94 14.04
C GLY A 355 -17.06 11.66 12.72
N TRP A 356 -16.24 12.67 12.49
CA TRP A 356 -16.20 13.38 11.22
C TRP A 356 -14.79 13.74 10.82
N ARG A 357 -14.56 13.89 9.53
CA ARG A 357 -13.32 14.44 8.98
C ARG A 357 -13.62 15.39 7.83
N GLY A 358 -12.81 16.43 7.72
CA GLY A 358 -12.90 17.43 6.68
C GLY A 358 -11.54 17.76 6.09
N GLU A 359 -11.56 18.14 4.84
CA GLU A 359 -10.37 18.56 4.08
C GLU A 359 -10.75 19.71 3.16
N LEU A 360 -9.93 20.74 3.14
CA LEU A 360 -10.02 21.85 2.19
C LEU A 360 -8.66 22.08 1.59
N GLY A 361 -8.61 22.29 0.27
CA GLY A 361 -7.34 22.56 -0.37
C GLY A 361 -7.50 23.33 -1.68
N ALA A 362 -6.38 23.85 -2.14
CA ALA A 362 -6.28 24.63 -3.35
C ALA A 362 -4.99 24.30 -4.11
N THR A 363 -5.09 24.26 -5.44
CA THR A 363 -3.95 24.10 -6.33
C THR A 363 -3.95 25.28 -7.30
N VAL A 364 -2.82 25.98 -7.39
CA VAL A 364 -2.63 27.14 -8.26
C VAL A 364 -1.57 26.81 -9.31
N ASP A 365 -1.94 26.95 -10.59
CA ASP A 365 -0.99 27.00 -11.70
C ASP A 365 -0.47 28.43 -11.84
N ALA A 366 0.72 28.69 -11.29
CA ALA A 366 1.35 30.02 -11.33
C ALA A 366 2.00 30.33 -12.71
N GLY A 367 1.92 29.39 -13.65
CA GLY A 367 2.51 29.52 -14.98
C GLY A 367 4.01 29.23 -15.03
N ARG A 368 4.58 29.18 -16.22
CA ARG A 368 6.01 28.90 -16.44
C ARG A 368 6.51 27.61 -15.77
N GLY A 369 5.63 26.61 -15.60
CA GLY A 369 5.95 25.32 -14.97
C GLY A 369 5.85 25.31 -13.45
N TRP A 370 5.37 26.38 -12.80
CA TRP A 370 5.15 26.43 -11.37
C TRP A 370 3.73 26.00 -11.00
N THR A 371 3.63 25.08 -10.04
CA THR A 371 2.38 24.68 -9.41
C THR A 371 2.54 24.79 -7.90
N ILE A 372 1.58 25.41 -7.24
CA ILE A 372 1.51 25.56 -5.78
C ILE A 372 0.26 24.85 -5.31
N ASP A 373 0.43 23.98 -4.32
CA ASP A 373 -0.64 23.23 -3.71
C ASP A 373 -0.62 23.42 -2.18
N GLY A 374 -1.80 23.46 -1.56
CA GLY A 374 -1.90 23.55 -0.11
C GLY A 374 -3.28 23.16 0.37
N GLY A 375 -3.33 22.65 1.60
CA GLY A 375 -4.58 22.21 2.23
C GLY A 375 -4.51 22.06 3.73
N VAL A 376 -5.69 21.94 4.32
CA VAL A 376 -5.90 21.70 5.75
C VAL A 376 -6.83 20.51 5.92
N THR A 377 -6.58 19.72 6.96
CA THR A 377 -7.40 18.56 7.32
C THR A 377 -7.75 18.65 8.80
N ARG A 378 -8.93 18.19 9.15
CA ARG A 378 -9.33 18.03 10.55
C ARG A 378 -10.17 16.77 10.69
N GLU A 379 -9.89 16.00 11.73
CA GLU A 379 -10.63 14.82 12.09
C GLU A 379 -10.95 14.85 13.59
N PHE A 380 -12.17 14.44 13.92
CA PHE A 380 -12.63 14.27 15.29
C PHE A 380 -13.54 13.05 15.36
N GLY A 381 -13.23 12.13 16.25
CA GLY A 381 -14.01 10.91 16.43
C GLY A 381 -13.32 9.91 17.35
N PRO A 382 -13.88 8.72 17.51
CA PRO A 382 -13.35 7.67 18.37
C PRO A 382 -11.91 7.31 18.03
N GLY A 383 -11.00 7.53 18.97
CA GLY A 383 -9.57 7.24 18.79
C GLY A 383 -8.86 8.14 17.78
N ALA A 384 -9.52 9.21 17.30
CA ALA A 384 -8.96 10.12 16.32
C ALA A 384 -9.36 11.58 16.63
N ALA A 385 -8.39 12.40 16.94
CA ALA A 385 -8.58 13.84 16.99
C ALA A 385 -7.29 14.47 16.41
N SER A 386 -7.33 14.85 15.15
CA SER A 386 -6.15 15.38 14.47
C SER A 386 -6.47 16.63 13.68
N THR A 387 -5.49 17.52 13.59
CA THR A 387 -5.52 18.68 12.70
C THR A 387 -4.23 18.68 11.90
N GLY A 388 -4.35 18.83 10.60
CA GLY A 388 -3.20 18.81 9.70
C GLY A 388 -3.24 19.95 8.71
N SER A 389 -2.08 20.38 8.28
CA SER A 389 -1.91 21.28 7.14
C SER A 389 -0.68 20.88 6.35
N GLY A 390 -0.71 21.14 5.08
CA GLY A 390 0.43 20.85 4.22
C GLY A 390 0.36 21.60 2.90
N GLY A 391 1.50 21.68 2.25
CA GLY A 391 1.58 22.28 0.93
C GLY A 391 2.84 21.90 0.21
N SER A 392 2.81 22.10 -1.08
CA SER A 392 3.94 21.86 -1.97
C SER A 392 4.10 22.96 -3.00
N VAL A 393 5.33 23.16 -3.43
CA VAL A 393 5.68 23.98 -4.59
C VAL A 393 6.43 23.10 -5.57
N THR A 394 5.90 22.95 -6.75
CA THR A 394 6.50 22.15 -7.84
C THR A 394 6.94 23.05 -8.97
N TYR A 395 8.15 22.84 -9.46
CA TYR A 395 8.70 23.47 -10.64
C TYR A 395 9.03 22.42 -11.71
N ALA A 396 8.37 22.51 -12.84
CA ALA A 396 8.55 21.65 -13.99
C ALA A 396 8.80 22.50 -15.24
N PRO A 397 10.04 23.03 -15.44
CA PRO A 397 10.36 23.92 -16.57
C PRO A 397 10.23 23.23 -17.91
N THR A 398 10.45 21.92 -17.93
CA THR A 398 10.34 21.05 -19.11
C THR A 398 9.56 19.78 -18.75
N ARG A 399 9.23 18.99 -19.77
CA ARG A 399 8.62 17.67 -19.56
C ARG A 399 9.61 16.66 -18.95
N ALA A 400 10.89 16.90 -19.11
CA ALA A 400 11.95 16.02 -18.64
C ALA A 400 12.38 16.29 -17.20
N MET A 401 12.07 17.45 -16.64
CA MET A 401 12.55 17.86 -15.31
C MET A 401 11.40 18.29 -14.42
N ARG A 402 11.41 17.82 -13.19
CA ARG A 402 10.49 18.22 -12.13
C ARG A 402 11.24 18.27 -10.80
N VAL A 403 11.02 19.33 -10.04
CA VAL A 403 11.48 19.48 -8.66
C VAL A 403 10.29 19.93 -7.81
N SER A 404 10.12 19.33 -6.64
CA SER A 404 9.07 19.68 -5.69
C SER A 404 9.67 19.90 -4.31
N ALA A 405 9.24 20.95 -3.62
CA ALA A 405 9.45 21.14 -2.19
C ALA A 405 8.11 21.06 -1.49
N TYR A 406 8.07 20.44 -0.32
CA TYR A 406 6.84 20.26 0.44
C TYR A 406 7.09 20.34 1.93
N ALA A 407 6.06 20.77 2.66
CA ALA A 407 6.03 20.78 4.10
C ALA A 407 4.65 20.38 4.59
N SER A 408 4.60 19.69 5.71
CA SER A 408 3.36 19.38 6.40
C SER A 408 3.54 19.45 7.91
N TRP A 409 2.43 19.71 8.57
CA TRP A 409 2.29 19.72 10.00
C TRP A 409 1.04 18.92 10.36
N LEU A 410 1.16 18.04 11.35
CA LEU A 410 0.07 17.21 11.85
C LEU A 410 0.11 17.25 13.38
N ASP A 411 -0.95 17.78 13.96
CA ASP A 411 -1.19 17.77 15.39
C ASP A 411 -2.04 16.56 15.74
N ARG A 412 -1.63 15.84 16.77
CA ARG A 412 -2.24 14.60 17.23
C ARG A 412 -2.34 13.54 16.13
N PRO A 413 -1.21 13.09 15.56
CA PRO A 413 -1.24 11.92 14.69
C PRO A 413 -1.83 10.74 15.47
N LEU A 414 -2.57 9.90 14.75
CA LEU A 414 -3.23 8.71 15.29
C LEU A 414 -2.22 7.77 15.96
N GLU A 415 -1.83 8.09 17.17
CA GLU A 415 -1.19 7.14 18.06
C GLU A 415 -2.17 6.69 19.11
N PHE A 416 -2.39 5.41 19.12
CA PHE A 416 -3.21 4.72 20.09
C PHE A 416 -3.01 5.29 21.50
N ARG A 417 -3.96 6.09 21.95
CA ARG A 417 -4.35 6.31 23.34
C ARG A 417 -3.52 7.21 24.23
N PHE A 418 -2.31 7.64 23.92
CA PHE A 418 -1.44 8.06 25.03
C PHE A 418 -0.72 9.37 24.90
N SER A 419 -0.72 10.07 23.79
CA SER A 419 -0.01 11.36 23.75
C SER A 419 -0.49 12.33 22.71
N GLU A 420 -0.59 13.54 23.12
CA GLU A 420 -0.56 14.68 22.22
C GLU A 420 0.82 14.72 21.57
N SER A 421 0.87 14.65 20.25
CA SER A 421 2.11 14.80 19.52
C SER A 421 1.93 15.75 18.34
N VAL A 422 3.02 16.33 17.90
CA VAL A 422 3.08 17.17 16.72
C VAL A 422 4.15 16.62 15.79
N LEU A 423 3.70 16.12 14.63
CA LEU A 423 4.58 15.65 13.58
C LEU A 423 4.77 16.76 12.54
N LYS A 424 6.01 17.12 12.28
CA LYS A 424 6.41 18.06 11.23
C LYS A 424 7.24 17.34 10.19
N MET A 425 6.97 17.62 8.94
CA MET A 425 7.70 17.06 7.82
C MET A 425 8.02 18.18 6.84
N ALA A 426 9.26 18.24 6.38
CA ALA A 426 9.67 19.13 5.30
C ALA A 426 10.70 18.44 4.43
N GLY A 427 10.59 18.64 3.13
CA GLY A 427 11.49 17.99 2.21
C GLY A 427 11.42 18.51 0.78
N PHE A 428 12.25 17.94 -0.05
CA PHE A 428 12.22 18.14 -1.49
C PHE A 428 12.48 16.83 -2.22
N ASP A 429 11.93 16.72 -3.39
CA ASP A 429 12.23 15.65 -4.33
C ASP A 429 12.34 16.21 -5.75
N GLY A 430 13.09 15.52 -6.59
CA GLY A 430 13.24 15.88 -7.97
C GLY A 430 13.54 14.69 -8.85
N GLY A 431 13.28 14.88 -10.14
CA GLY A 431 13.58 13.88 -11.15
C GLY A 431 13.90 14.52 -12.49
N ILE A 432 14.79 13.86 -13.21
CA ILE A 432 15.19 14.25 -14.56
C ILE A 432 15.21 13.04 -15.48
N ASP A 433 14.57 13.15 -16.62
CA ASP A 433 14.66 12.19 -17.70
C ASP A 433 15.89 12.57 -18.56
N LEU A 434 16.98 11.81 -18.44
CA LEU A 434 18.19 12.02 -19.24
C LEU A 434 17.92 11.71 -20.72
N ASN A 435 17.08 10.71 -20.95
CA ASN A 435 16.56 10.31 -22.25
C ASN A 435 15.27 9.49 -22.04
N GLU A 436 14.70 8.96 -23.11
CA GLU A 436 13.47 8.13 -23.06
C GLU A 436 13.62 6.81 -22.25
N ARG A 437 14.85 6.43 -21.94
CA ARG A 437 15.17 5.15 -21.29
C ARG A 437 15.71 5.29 -19.87
N VAL A 438 16.21 6.48 -19.50
CA VAL A 438 16.90 6.68 -18.23
C VAL A 438 16.31 7.87 -17.50
N ARG A 439 15.82 7.62 -16.29
CA ARG A 439 15.35 8.63 -15.35
C ARG A 439 16.13 8.56 -14.05
N LEU A 440 16.57 9.71 -13.57
CA LEU A 440 17.16 9.84 -12.24
C LEU A 440 16.18 10.57 -11.31
N THR A 441 16.21 10.17 -10.03
CA THR A 441 15.42 10.81 -8.97
C THR A 441 16.29 11.00 -7.74
N ALA A 442 16.10 12.10 -7.02
CA ALA A 442 16.72 12.34 -5.73
C ALA A 442 15.78 13.13 -4.83
N GLY A 443 15.91 12.94 -3.53
CA GLY A 443 15.12 13.68 -2.56
C GLY A 443 15.73 13.63 -1.17
N ALA A 444 15.31 14.58 -0.33
CA ALA A 444 15.63 14.57 1.08
C ALA A 444 14.41 15.03 1.88
N MET A 445 14.17 14.39 3.01
CA MET A 445 13.05 14.65 3.88
C MET A 445 13.49 14.65 5.33
N ARG A 446 13.04 15.65 6.07
CA ARG A 446 13.19 15.72 7.51
C ARG A 446 11.84 15.48 8.17
N TYR A 447 11.82 14.56 9.11
CA TYR A 447 10.72 14.31 10.03
C TYR A 447 11.13 14.79 11.41
N SER A 448 10.19 15.34 12.17
CA SER A 448 10.37 15.71 13.57
C SER A 448 9.05 15.49 14.29
N GLU A 449 9.06 14.72 15.34
CA GLU A 449 7.91 14.49 16.20
C GLU A 449 8.23 14.94 17.62
N ASN A 450 7.37 15.79 18.16
CA ASN A 450 7.39 16.19 19.57
C ASN A 450 6.17 15.60 20.26
N ARG A 451 6.40 14.86 21.32
CA ARG A 451 5.37 14.21 22.14
C ARG A 451 5.24 14.96 23.46
N ASN A 452 4.06 15.45 23.73
CA ASN A 452 3.77 16.17 24.98
C ASN A 452 3.46 15.14 26.09
N ARG A 453 4.50 14.55 26.65
CA ARG A 453 4.41 13.61 27.79
C ARG A 453 5.25 14.11 28.95
N PRO A 454 4.91 13.73 30.21
CA PRO A 454 5.77 14.00 31.37
C PRO A 454 7.17 13.38 31.25
N ASP A 455 7.28 12.23 30.55
CA ASP A 455 8.49 11.48 30.23
C ASP A 455 9.03 11.76 28.81
N ALA A 456 8.75 12.91 28.28
CA ALA A 456 8.84 13.26 26.85
C ALA A 456 10.24 13.25 26.25
N ALA A 457 11.28 13.37 27.07
CA ALA A 457 12.66 13.44 26.56
C ALA A 457 13.08 12.20 25.78
N ALA A 458 12.44 11.05 26.06
CA ALA A 458 12.78 9.78 25.45
C ALA A 458 12.09 9.51 24.10
N PHE A 459 11.02 10.24 23.80
CA PHE A 459 10.14 9.92 22.67
C PHE A 459 10.11 11.00 21.58
N ASP A 460 10.67 12.15 21.83
CA ASP A 460 10.89 13.14 20.79
C ASP A 460 11.94 12.66 19.82
N TRP A 461 11.65 12.70 18.53
CA TRP A 461 12.59 12.22 17.53
C TRP A 461 12.69 13.14 16.31
N THR A 462 13.83 13.12 15.71
CA THR A 462 14.10 13.76 14.41
C THR A 462 14.82 12.77 13.52
N GLN A 463 14.35 12.63 12.28
CA GLN A 463 14.92 11.71 11.32
C GLN A 463 15.11 12.42 9.97
N TRP A 464 16.25 12.18 9.35
CA TRP A 464 16.49 12.50 7.97
C TRP A 464 16.37 11.26 7.11
N ARG A 465 15.72 11.40 5.96
CA ARG A 465 15.69 10.39 4.90
C ARG A 465 16.19 11.02 3.62
N ILE A 466 17.28 10.49 3.08
CA ILE A 466 17.81 10.89 1.79
C ILE A 466 17.55 9.74 0.83
N THR A 467 17.07 10.04 -0.36
CA THR A 467 16.76 9.04 -1.37
C THR A 467 17.45 9.39 -2.67
N ALA A 468 17.97 8.38 -3.33
CA ALA A 468 18.43 8.46 -4.70
C ALA A 468 17.89 7.28 -5.49
N GLY A 469 17.51 7.49 -6.73
CA GLY A 469 16.93 6.42 -7.54
C GLY A 469 17.25 6.58 -9.01
N MET A 470 17.23 5.45 -9.70
CA MET A 470 17.41 5.37 -11.15
C MET A 470 16.41 4.38 -11.73
N VAL A 471 15.73 4.80 -12.78
CA VAL A 471 14.91 3.92 -13.61
C VAL A 471 15.56 3.78 -14.97
N VAL A 472 15.78 2.53 -15.40
CA VAL A 472 16.33 2.23 -16.72
C VAL A 472 15.37 1.32 -17.48
N LEU A 473 15.11 1.65 -18.74
CA LEU A 473 14.28 0.86 -19.63
C LEU A 473 15.13 0.28 -20.76
N PHE A 474 15.17 -1.05 -20.82
CA PHE A 474 15.72 -1.80 -21.94
C PHE A 474 14.57 -2.37 -22.76
N ALA A 475 14.56 -2.14 -24.07
CA ALA A 475 13.54 -2.69 -24.95
C ALA A 475 14.13 -2.98 -26.32
N ARG A 476 13.69 -4.08 -26.92
CA ARG A 476 14.01 -4.48 -28.30
C ARG A 476 12.77 -5.12 -28.92
N GLY A 477 12.61 -4.95 -30.24
CA GLY A 477 11.46 -5.52 -30.95
C GLY A 477 10.28 -4.54 -30.95
N ALA A 478 10.16 -3.76 -32.01
CA ALA A 478 9.38 -2.51 -32.02
C ALA A 478 7.93 -2.65 -32.50
N ASP A 479 7.40 -3.84 -32.73
CA ASP A 479 6.00 -3.96 -33.13
C ASP A 479 5.06 -3.95 -31.95
N LEU A 480 4.81 -2.74 -31.41
CA LEU A 480 3.81 -2.48 -30.36
C LEU A 480 2.40 -2.90 -30.80
N GLU A 481 2.12 -2.99 -32.09
CA GLU A 481 0.81 -3.45 -32.63
C GLU A 481 0.59 -4.94 -32.47
N ASN A 482 1.67 -5.73 -32.40
CA ASN A 482 1.63 -7.18 -32.21
C ASN A 482 1.79 -7.62 -30.75
N LEU A 483 1.90 -6.68 -29.80
CA LEU A 483 1.96 -7.02 -28.39
C LEU A 483 0.68 -7.65 -27.90
N PRO A 484 0.75 -8.69 -27.07
CA PRO A 484 -0.41 -9.22 -26.37
C PRO A 484 -1.19 -8.12 -25.64
N PRO A 485 -2.53 -8.22 -25.55
CA PRO A 485 -3.37 -7.18 -24.95
C PRO A 485 -2.97 -6.77 -23.53
N ALA A 486 -2.37 -7.69 -22.77
CA ALA A 486 -1.86 -7.42 -21.41
C ALA A 486 -0.70 -6.42 -21.40
N ILE A 487 0.19 -6.49 -22.38
CA ILE A 487 1.34 -5.60 -22.49
C ILE A 487 0.92 -4.20 -22.97
N ARG A 488 -0.11 -4.11 -23.84
CA ARG A 488 -0.66 -2.82 -24.29
C ARG A 488 -1.31 -2.00 -23.18
N ARG A 489 -1.76 -2.64 -22.10
CA ARG A 489 -2.47 -2.02 -20.97
C ARG A 489 -1.57 -1.59 -19.82
N MET A 490 -0.25 -1.79 -19.89
CA MET A 490 0.63 -1.32 -18.81
C MET A 490 0.60 0.20 -18.68
N PRO A 491 0.43 0.75 -17.47
CA PRO A 491 0.47 2.19 -17.23
C PRO A 491 1.87 2.71 -17.61
N GLY A 492 1.95 3.52 -18.64
CA GLY A 492 3.20 4.08 -19.15
C GLY A 492 3.37 4.01 -20.67
N GLY A 493 2.57 3.20 -21.36
CA GLY A 493 2.48 3.22 -22.82
C GLY A 493 1.65 4.41 -23.27
N ARG A 494 2.24 5.59 -23.40
CA ARG A 494 1.59 6.68 -24.14
C ARG A 494 1.48 6.26 -25.60
N ASN A 495 0.27 6.41 -26.15
CA ASN A 495 0.03 6.38 -27.58
C ASN A 495 1.09 7.24 -28.27
N ALA A 496 2.06 6.61 -28.91
CA ALA A 496 2.86 7.24 -29.92
C ALA A 496 1.92 7.41 -31.13
N ARG A 497 1.41 8.61 -31.33
CA ARG A 497 1.02 9.14 -32.62
C ARG A 497 2.10 10.07 -33.11
#